data_ec876de137ec204d1441c0d4e8c74c2e
#
_entry.id   ec876de137ec204d1441c0d4e8c74c2e
#
_cell.length_a   1.000
_cell.length_b   1.000
_cell.length_c   1.000
_cell.angle_alpha   90.00
_cell.angle_beta   90.00
_cell.angle_gamma   90.00
#
_symmetry.space_group_name_H-M   'P 1'
#
loop_
_entity.id
_entity.type
_entity.pdbx_description
1 polymer ?
#
loop_
_entity_poly.entity_id
_entity_poly.type
_entity_poly.pdbx_seq_one_letter_code
_entity_poly.pdbx_strand_id
1 'polypeptide(L)'
;MKKVTWLGMFLMIIAGCIGVEKESEIKVKNKMNISPELQDIIRMGTLAPSSHNAQMWKIKIINENEVLVLWDKNRKLESSDPQNREALISIGAFIENFVEGAKKYNYEVEVKSFNSFGEDNSVAKLILNKKEFTNTDNIIKNIEERHSVKTLFLKEDLKSKDISEILDINKSNVTYHDLESEKGKYLKE
;
A
#
# COMPACT_ATOMS: atom_id res chain seq x y z
N MET A 1 -35.53 -45.59 28.15
CA MET A 1 -35.63 -44.22 27.61
C MET A 1 -34.44 -43.45 28.17
N LYS A 2 -33.38 -43.24 27.37
CA LYS A 2 -32.16 -42.49 27.77
C LYS A 2 -32.31 -41.05 27.30
N LYS A 3 -32.31 -40.11 28.24
CA LYS A 3 -32.31 -38.68 27.95
C LYS A 3 -30.88 -38.30 27.51
N VAL A 4 -30.74 -37.93 26.26
CA VAL A 4 -29.48 -37.32 25.72
C VAL A 4 -29.52 -35.86 26.09
N THR A 5 -28.61 -35.46 26.97
CA THR A 5 -28.42 -34.06 27.38
C THR A 5 -27.70 -33.26 26.30
N TRP A 6 -28.40 -32.28 25.79
CA TRP A 6 -27.96 -31.26 24.83
C TRP A 6 -27.06 -30.20 25.52
N LEU A 7 -25.88 -30.57 25.96
CA LEU A 7 -24.95 -29.64 26.63
C LEU A 7 -23.49 -29.77 26.13
N GLY A 8 -23.33 -30.03 24.86
CA GLY A 8 -21.99 -30.21 24.29
C GLY A 8 -21.66 -29.47 23.02
N MET A 9 -22.49 -28.52 22.54
CA MET A 9 -22.31 -27.90 21.22
C MET A 9 -22.30 -26.37 21.22
N PHE A 10 -21.87 -25.73 22.31
CA PHE A 10 -21.82 -24.26 22.39
C PHE A 10 -20.48 -23.69 22.87
N LEU A 11 -19.40 -24.45 22.72
CA LEU A 11 -18.07 -24.00 23.17
C LEU A 11 -16.98 -24.13 22.09
N MET A 12 -17.32 -23.87 20.82
CA MET A 12 -16.33 -23.92 19.73
C MET A 12 -16.45 -22.79 18.70
N ILE A 13 -16.91 -21.60 19.10
CA ILE A 13 -16.95 -20.42 18.21
C ILE A 13 -16.44 -19.14 18.92
N ILE A 14 -15.38 -19.23 19.73
CA ILE A 14 -14.66 -18.04 20.17
C ILE A 14 -13.15 -18.36 20.29
N ALA A 15 -12.55 -18.86 19.22
CA ALA A 15 -11.11 -19.02 19.14
C ALA A 15 -10.56 -18.65 17.75
N GLY A 16 -11.10 -17.63 17.17
CA GLY A 16 -10.71 -17.25 15.82
C GLY A 16 -10.67 -15.76 15.60
N CYS A 17 -9.96 -14.97 16.40
CA CYS A 17 -9.59 -13.58 16.07
C CYS A 17 -8.65 -12.97 17.13
N ILE A 18 -7.65 -13.71 17.62
CA ILE A 18 -6.47 -13.12 18.27
C ILE A 18 -5.25 -13.85 17.72
N GLY A 19 -5.02 -13.67 16.44
CA GLY A 19 -3.73 -13.87 15.85
C GLY A 19 -3.15 -12.48 15.59
N VAL A 20 -2.39 -11.97 16.54
CA VAL A 20 -1.34 -11.01 16.20
C VAL A 20 -0.40 -11.80 15.31
N GLU A 21 -0.59 -11.72 14.00
CA GLU A 21 0.39 -12.24 13.05
C GLU A 21 1.71 -11.52 13.33
N LYS A 22 2.63 -12.29 13.92
CA LYS A 22 4.05 -11.99 13.91
C LYS A 22 4.39 -11.54 12.48
N GLU A 23 5.04 -10.37 12.37
CA GLU A 23 5.70 -9.89 11.17
C GLU A 23 6.19 -11.08 10.34
N SER A 24 5.53 -11.32 9.21
CA SER A 24 5.97 -12.37 8.31
C SER A 24 7.30 -11.90 7.74
N GLU A 25 8.40 -12.42 8.24
CA GLU A 25 9.70 -12.30 7.60
C GLU A 25 9.51 -12.71 6.14
N ILE A 26 9.58 -11.72 5.25
CA ILE A 26 9.60 -11.96 3.81
C ILE A 26 10.92 -12.70 3.55
N LYS A 27 10.86 -14.04 3.59
CA LYS A 27 11.98 -14.89 3.18
C LYS A 27 12.12 -14.75 1.68
N VAL A 28 12.83 -13.70 1.26
CA VAL A 28 13.34 -13.61 -0.10
C VAL A 28 14.27 -14.80 -0.29
N LYS A 29 13.86 -15.80 -1.08
CA LYS A 29 14.75 -16.89 -1.48
C LYS A 29 15.81 -16.31 -2.42
N ASN A 30 16.84 -15.74 -1.86
CA ASN A 30 17.92 -15.10 -2.58
C ASN A 30 18.81 -16.14 -3.25
N LYS A 31 18.67 -16.28 -4.56
CA LYS A 31 19.76 -16.70 -5.44
C LYS A 31 20.67 -15.52 -5.86
N MET A 32 20.22 -14.28 -5.66
CA MET A 32 21.01 -13.06 -5.89
C MET A 32 21.34 -12.44 -4.53
N ASN A 33 22.61 -12.15 -4.34
CA ASN A 33 23.12 -11.46 -3.16
C ASN A 33 22.85 -9.95 -3.36
N ILE A 34 21.64 -9.48 -3.02
CA ILE A 34 21.28 -8.06 -3.11
C ILE A 34 21.63 -7.35 -1.80
N SER A 35 21.99 -6.08 -1.91
CA SER A 35 22.36 -5.25 -0.76
C SER A 35 21.24 -5.14 0.26
N PRO A 36 21.54 -5.03 1.57
CA PRO A 36 20.54 -4.75 2.60
C PRO A 36 19.73 -3.47 2.33
N GLU A 37 20.36 -2.47 1.71
CA GLU A 37 19.73 -1.20 1.31
C GLU A 37 18.60 -1.47 0.30
N LEU A 38 18.89 -2.19 -0.80
CA LEU A 38 17.86 -2.50 -1.80
C LEU A 38 16.76 -3.40 -1.23
N GLN A 39 17.10 -4.32 -0.33
CA GLN A 39 16.09 -5.13 0.38
C GLN A 39 15.13 -4.27 1.19
N ASP A 40 15.63 -3.28 1.95
CA ASP A 40 14.80 -2.39 2.75
C ASP A 40 13.98 -1.43 1.87
N ILE A 41 14.53 -0.93 0.78
CA ILE A 41 13.79 -0.12 -0.20
C ILE A 41 12.61 -0.92 -0.78
N ILE A 42 12.83 -2.17 -1.17
CA ILE A 42 11.75 -3.05 -1.64
C ILE A 42 10.72 -3.28 -0.54
N ARG A 43 11.16 -3.54 0.70
CA ARG A 43 10.26 -3.68 1.87
C ARG A 43 9.37 -2.46 2.04
N MET A 44 9.93 -1.25 2.01
CA MET A 44 9.16 -0.01 2.09
C MET A 44 8.12 0.10 0.98
N GLY A 45 8.45 -0.29 -0.25
CA GLY A 45 7.48 -0.43 -1.34
C GLY A 45 6.32 -1.34 -0.95
N THR A 46 6.58 -2.49 -0.32
CA THR A 46 5.53 -3.46 0.06
C THR A 46 4.59 -2.97 1.17
N LEU A 47 4.95 -1.92 1.89
CA LEU A 47 4.07 -1.28 2.89
C LEU A 47 2.98 -0.41 2.25
N ALA A 48 2.96 -0.27 0.94
CA ALA A 48 1.93 0.48 0.23
C ALA A 48 0.52 -0.12 0.43
N PRO A 49 -0.53 0.73 0.44
CA PRO A 49 -1.89 0.23 0.42
C PRO A 49 -2.19 -0.48 -0.90
N SER A 50 -3.05 -1.49 -0.86
CA SER A 50 -3.55 -2.14 -2.06
C SER A 50 -5.02 -2.50 -1.91
N SER A 51 -5.76 -2.53 -3.02
CA SER A 51 -7.17 -2.93 -3.01
C SER A 51 -7.31 -4.34 -2.44
N HIS A 52 -8.22 -4.49 -1.48
CA HIS A 52 -8.44 -5.73 -0.71
C HIS A 52 -7.17 -6.33 -0.08
N ASN A 53 -6.12 -5.53 0.09
CA ASN A 53 -4.78 -5.97 0.52
C ASN A 53 -4.21 -7.10 -0.37
N ALA A 54 -4.56 -7.08 -1.65
CA ALA A 54 -4.17 -8.14 -2.60
C ALA A 54 -2.70 -8.07 -3.00
N GLN A 55 -2.04 -6.91 -2.84
CA GLN A 55 -0.60 -6.74 -3.12
C GLN A 55 -0.21 -7.29 -4.50
N MET A 56 -0.80 -6.72 -5.55
CA MET A 56 -0.78 -7.23 -6.92
C MET A 56 0.52 -6.98 -7.67
N TRP A 57 1.59 -6.68 -6.98
CA TRP A 57 2.92 -6.44 -7.55
C TRP A 57 3.81 -7.66 -7.42
N LYS A 58 4.67 -7.84 -8.40
CA LYS A 58 5.86 -8.69 -8.37
C LYS A 58 7.09 -7.86 -8.68
N ILE A 59 8.21 -8.27 -8.13
CA ILE A 59 9.47 -7.56 -8.30
C ILE A 59 10.47 -8.51 -8.97
N LYS A 60 11.07 -8.03 -10.06
CA LYS A 60 12.19 -8.70 -10.72
C LYS A 60 13.42 -7.80 -10.63
N ILE A 61 14.39 -8.23 -9.87
CA ILE A 61 15.66 -7.52 -9.71
C ILE A 61 16.52 -7.84 -10.93
N ILE A 62 16.94 -6.79 -11.62
CA ILE A 62 17.83 -6.91 -12.78
C ILE A 62 19.30 -6.83 -12.31
N ASN A 63 19.59 -5.85 -11.46
CA ASN A 63 20.86 -5.66 -10.77
C ASN A 63 20.63 -4.74 -9.55
N GLU A 64 21.70 -4.35 -8.85
CA GLU A 64 21.62 -3.51 -7.64
C GLU A 64 20.98 -2.13 -7.88
N ASN A 65 20.97 -1.64 -9.10
CA ASN A 65 20.45 -0.32 -9.44
C ASN A 65 19.20 -0.37 -10.34
N GLU A 66 18.74 -1.54 -10.73
CA GLU A 66 17.62 -1.68 -11.66
C GLU A 66 16.63 -2.75 -11.23
N VAL A 67 15.37 -2.36 -11.12
CA VAL A 67 14.27 -3.21 -10.69
C VAL A 67 13.12 -3.09 -11.68
N LEU A 68 12.50 -4.22 -12.07
CA LEU A 68 11.24 -4.24 -12.79
C LEU A 68 10.09 -4.50 -11.83
N VAL A 69 9.06 -3.69 -11.92
CA VAL A 69 7.77 -3.90 -11.25
C VAL A 69 6.82 -4.54 -12.26
N LEU A 70 6.25 -5.68 -11.87
CA LEU A 70 5.34 -6.46 -12.70
C LEU A 70 3.98 -6.58 -12.02
N TRP A 71 2.94 -6.72 -12.79
CA TRP A 71 1.63 -7.09 -12.29
C TRP A 71 1.51 -8.61 -12.07
N ASP A 72 1.13 -9.01 -10.86
CA ASP A 72 0.81 -10.40 -10.56
C ASP A 72 -0.65 -10.72 -10.93
N LYS A 73 -0.86 -11.26 -12.11
CA LYS A 73 -2.19 -11.68 -12.60
C LYS A 73 -2.87 -12.72 -11.72
N ASN A 74 -2.12 -13.49 -10.92
CA ASN A 74 -2.70 -14.48 -10.00
C ASN A 74 -3.40 -13.82 -8.79
N ARG A 75 -3.17 -12.51 -8.60
CA ARG A 75 -3.80 -11.69 -7.56
C ARG A 75 -4.85 -10.73 -8.11
N LYS A 76 -5.34 -10.98 -9.31
CA LYS A 76 -6.38 -10.20 -9.95
C LYS A 76 -7.69 -10.28 -9.17
N LEU A 77 -8.39 -9.18 -9.04
CA LEU A 77 -9.70 -9.07 -8.41
C LEU A 77 -10.79 -9.05 -9.48
N GLU A 78 -11.10 -10.21 -10.06
CA GLU A 78 -11.97 -10.31 -11.24
C GLU A 78 -13.37 -9.72 -11.04
N SER A 79 -13.94 -9.90 -9.85
CA SER A 79 -15.30 -9.43 -9.55
C SER A 79 -15.36 -7.95 -9.18
N SER A 80 -14.38 -7.42 -8.45
CA SER A 80 -14.40 -6.05 -7.93
C SER A 80 -13.61 -5.06 -8.80
N ASP A 81 -12.62 -5.57 -9.56
CA ASP A 81 -11.76 -4.75 -10.43
C ASP A 81 -11.60 -5.38 -11.83
N PRO A 82 -12.69 -5.58 -12.59
CA PRO A 82 -12.62 -6.25 -13.90
C PRO A 82 -11.74 -5.52 -14.92
N GLN A 83 -11.56 -4.20 -14.77
CA GLN A 83 -10.73 -3.37 -15.64
C GLN A 83 -9.30 -3.19 -15.13
N ASN A 84 -8.95 -3.80 -13.99
CA ASN A 84 -7.63 -3.71 -13.33
C ASN A 84 -7.19 -2.27 -12.98
N ARG A 85 -8.13 -1.36 -12.82
CA ARG A 85 -7.85 0.03 -12.46
C ARG A 85 -7.28 0.12 -11.05
N GLU A 86 -7.90 -0.58 -10.09
CA GLU A 86 -7.43 -0.61 -8.71
C GLU A 86 -6.10 -1.34 -8.57
N ALA A 87 -5.87 -2.37 -9.39
CA ALA A 87 -4.59 -3.06 -9.48
C ALA A 87 -3.47 -2.08 -9.87
N LEU A 88 -3.69 -1.27 -10.91
CA LEU A 88 -2.71 -0.26 -11.35
C LEU A 88 -2.47 0.83 -10.31
N ILE A 89 -3.52 1.30 -9.63
CA ILE A 89 -3.40 2.27 -8.54
C ILE A 89 -2.56 1.67 -7.39
N SER A 90 -2.82 0.41 -7.02
CA SER A 90 -2.06 -0.29 -5.98
C SER A 90 -0.58 -0.44 -6.34
N ILE A 91 -0.28 -0.78 -7.60
CA ILE A 91 1.10 -0.86 -8.09
C ILE A 91 1.76 0.53 -8.09
N GLY A 92 1.02 1.58 -8.47
CA GLY A 92 1.49 2.96 -8.39
C GLY A 92 1.86 3.36 -6.96
N ALA A 93 1.04 2.99 -5.98
CA ALA A 93 1.33 3.22 -4.56
C ALA A 93 2.59 2.47 -4.10
N PHE A 94 2.81 1.22 -4.56
CA PHE A 94 4.06 0.49 -4.33
C PHE A 94 5.26 1.26 -4.88
N ILE A 95 5.17 1.75 -6.14
CA ILE A 95 6.25 2.49 -6.80
C ILE A 95 6.58 3.76 -6.03
N GLU A 96 5.57 4.51 -5.59
CA GLU A 96 5.77 5.74 -4.82
C GLU A 96 6.47 5.46 -3.49
N ASN A 97 6.02 4.45 -2.72
CA ASN A 97 6.69 4.07 -1.49
C ASN A 97 8.14 3.61 -1.73
N PHE A 98 8.41 2.93 -2.84
CA PHE A 98 9.76 2.54 -3.24
C PHE A 98 10.63 3.78 -3.52
N VAL A 99 10.11 4.76 -4.28
CA VAL A 99 10.79 6.02 -4.61
C VAL A 99 11.12 6.81 -3.35
N GLU A 100 10.14 6.99 -2.48
CA GLU A 100 10.33 7.72 -1.22
C GLU A 100 11.26 6.97 -0.27
N GLY A 101 11.13 5.66 -0.18
CA GLY A 101 12.00 4.81 0.63
C GLY A 101 13.46 4.82 0.17
N ALA A 102 13.71 4.94 -1.12
CA ALA A 102 15.06 4.99 -1.69
C ALA A 102 15.86 6.22 -1.21
N LYS A 103 15.17 7.32 -0.91
CA LYS A 103 15.81 8.55 -0.41
C LYS A 103 16.52 8.35 0.93
N LYS A 104 16.07 7.42 1.78
CA LYS A 104 16.74 7.01 3.03
C LYS A 104 18.18 6.58 2.79
N TYR A 105 18.45 6.01 1.63
CA TYR A 105 19.77 5.49 1.24
C TYR A 105 20.47 6.35 0.19
N ASN A 106 20.03 7.59 0.05
CA ASN A 106 20.58 8.54 -0.90
C ASN A 106 20.49 8.04 -2.35
N TYR A 107 19.29 7.56 -2.73
CA TYR A 107 18.98 7.26 -4.11
C TYR A 107 17.79 8.09 -4.60
N GLU A 108 17.96 8.70 -5.77
CA GLU A 108 16.88 9.17 -6.61
C GLU A 108 16.47 8.04 -7.55
N VAL A 109 15.16 7.82 -7.69
CA VAL A 109 14.66 6.76 -8.57
C VAL A 109 14.04 7.37 -9.81
N GLU A 110 14.60 7.02 -10.97
CA GLU A 110 13.98 7.29 -12.26
C GLU A 110 12.93 6.21 -12.53
N VAL A 111 11.67 6.62 -12.71
CA VAL A 111 10.56 5.71 -13.00
C VAL A 111 10.26 5.74 -14.49
N LYS A 112 10.51 4.62 -15.18
CA LYS A 112 10.13 4.42 -16.58
C LYS A 112 8.88 3.56 -16.64
N SER A 113 7.70 4.19 -16.69
CA SER A 113 6.43 3.50 -16.84
C SER A 113 6.23 3.02 -18.29
N PHE A 114 5.54 1.89 -18.44
CA PHE A 114 5.14 1.35 -19.74
C PHE A 114 3.68 1.76 -20.03
N ASN A 115 3.40 2.21 -21.26
CA ASN A 115 2.05 2.62 -21.69
C ASN A 115 1.05 1.45 -21.76
N SER A 116 1.56 0.23 -21.82
CA SER A 116 0.80 -1.02 -21.79
C SER A 116 1.59 -2.05 -21.01
N PHE A 117 0.91 -3.08 -20.49
CA PHE A 117 1.62 -4.21 -19.89
C PHE A 117 2.56 -4.83 -20.92
N GLY A 118 3.84 -4.98 -20.56
CA GLY A 118 4.79 -5.75 -21.35
C GLY A 118 4.34 -7.22 -21.49
N GLU A 119 4.94 -7.97 -22.39
CA GLU A 119 4.63 -9.39 -22.57
C GLU A 119 4.77 -10.20 -21.27
N ASP A 120 5.71 -9.81 -20.42
CA ASP A 120 5.95 -10.39 -19.09
C ASP A 120 5.11 -9.73 -17.97
N ASN A 121 4.13 -8.89 -18.31
CA ASN A 121 3.32 -8.07 -17.41
C ASN A 121 4.10 -6.98 -16.63
N SER A 122 5.22 -6.54 -17.16
CA SER A 122 5.94 -5.41 -16.59
C SER A 122 5.12 -4.12 -16.70
N VAL A 123 5.16 -3.31 -15.63
CA VAL A 123 4.43 -2.05 -15.48
C VAL A 123 5.39 -0.87 -15.49
N ALA A 124 6.52 -1.02 -14.82
CA ALA A 124 7.55 0.01 -14.76
C ALA A 124 8.94 -0.57 -14.51
N LYS A 125 9.95 0.14 -15.00
CA LYS A 125 11.35 -0.06 -14.63
C LYS A 125 11.78 1.08 -13.70
N LEU A 126 12.37 0.71 -12.57
CA LEU A 126 12.88 1.63 -11.55
C LEU A 126 14.42 1.61 -11.65
N ILE A 127 15.04 2.79 -11.75
CA ILE A 127 16.48 2.94 -11.88
C ILE A 127 16.96 3.82 -10.73
N LEU A 128 17.82 3.28 -9.86
CA LEU A 128 18.35 3.95 -8.69
C LEU A 128 19.65 4.69 -9.05
N ASN A 129 19.66 5.99 -8.87
CA ASN A 129 20.81 6.88 -9.10
C ASN A 129 21.24 7.49 -7.76
N LYS A 130 22.51 7.51 -7.46
CA LYS A 130 23.01 8.14 -6.22
C LYS A 130 22.72 9.64 -6.23
N LYS A 131 22.07 10.12 -5.16
CA LYS A 131 21.75 11.53 -4.92
C LYS A 131 21.54 11.76 -3.43
N GLU A 132 22.19 12.75 -2.86
CA GLU A 132 22.01 13.08 -1.45
C GLU A 132 20.63 13.68 -1.17
N PHE A 133 20.03 13.24 -0.08
CA PHE A 133 18.76 13.74 0.44
C PHE A 133 18.92 14.11 1.92
N THR A 134 18.20 15.14 2.33
CA THR A 134 18.12 15.58 3.72
C THR A 134 16.68 15.54 4.20
N ASN A 135 16.47 15.33 5.50
CA ASN A 135 15.14 15.37 6.13
C ASN A 135 14.16 14.29 5.63
N THR A 136 14.63 13.07 5.42
CA THR A 136 13.80 11.95 4.98
C THR A 136 13.01 11.25 6.09
N ASP A 137 13.36 11.48 7.35
CA ASP A 137 12.85 10.73 8.51
C ASP A 137 11.32 10.75 8.64
N ASN A 138 10.70 11.90 8.42
CA ASN A 138 9.24 12.02 8.50
C ASN A 138 8.52 11.20 7.43
N ILE A 139 9.07 11.16 6.21
CA ILE A 139 8.48 10.38 5.10
C ILE A 139 8.61 8.89 5.40
N ILE A 140 9.77 8.45 5.84
CA ILE A 140 10.02 7.04 6.20
C ILE A 140 9.10 6.62 7.33
N LYS A 141 9.00 7.42 8.39
CA LYS A 141 8.08 7.18 9.50
C LYS A 141 6.63 7.06 9.01
N ASN A 142 6.18 7.95 8.13
CA ASN A 142 4.82 7.89 7.59
C ASN A 142 4.57 6.62 6.77
N ILE A 143 5.56 6.13 6.00
CA ILE A 143 5.45 4.86 5.28
C ILE A 143 5.32 3.69 6.26
N GLU A 144 6.14 3.66 7.31
CA GLU A 144 6.19 2.56 8.28
C GLU A 144 4.97 2.53 9.22
N GLU A 145 4.47 3.69 9.64
CA GLU A 145 3.31 3.80 10.55
C GLU A 145 1.96 3.80 9.82
N ARG A 146 1.95 3.96 8.48
CA ARG A 146 0.72 3.97 7.70
C ARG A 146 -0.06 2.65 7.85
N HIS A 147 -1.33 2.76 8.20
CA HIS A 147 -2.26 1.62 8.21
C HIS A 147 -3.65 2.05 7.69
N SER A 148 -4.44 1.09 7.25
CA SER A 148 -5.83 1.35 6.86
C SER A 148 -6.73 1.29 8.09
N VAL A 149 -7.38 2.41 8.41
CA VAL A 149 -8.36 2.47 9.50
C VAL A 149 -9.62 1.71 9.09
N LYS A 150 -9.99 0.69 9.86
CA LYS A 150 -11.20 -0.13 9.64
C LYS A 150 -12.25 0.04 10.74
N THR A 151 -12.04 1.00 11.63
CA THR A 151 -12.97 1.36 12.70
C THR A 151 -13.79 2.58 12.31
N LEU A 152 -14.84 2.85 13.07
CA LEU A 152 -15.60 4.09 12.90
C LEU A 152 -14.69 5.31 13.16
N PHE A 153 -14.84 6.32 12.33
CA PHE A 153 -14.18 7.61 12.55
C PHE A 153 -14.79 8.30 13.76
N LEU A 154 -14.01 9.18 14.40
CA LEU A 154 -14.50 10.06 15.45
C LEU A 154 -15.58 11.00 14.87
N LYS A 155 -16.58 11.34 15.70
CA LYS A 155 -17.62 12.30 15.32
C LYS A 155 -17.15 13.75 15.56
N GLU A 156 -15.89 14.01 15.29
CA GLU A 156 -15.28 15.33 15.46
C GLU A 156 -15.02 15.94 14.08
N ASP A 157 -15.29 17.21 13.95
CA ASP A 157 -14.97 17.93 12.71
C ASP A 157 -13.45 18.07 12.55
N LEU A 158 -12.99 18.12 11.29
CA LEU A 158 -11.60 18.42 10.99
C LEU A 158 -11.26 19.82 11.48
N LYS A 159 -10.10 19.97 12.11
CA LYS A 159 -9.61 21.28 12.52
C LYS A 159 -9.28 22.15 11.30
N SER A 160 -9.49 23.44 11.40
CA SER A 160 -9.20 24.38 10.29
C SER A 160 -7.77 24.26 9.78
N LYS A 161 -6.81 23.94 10.66
CA LYS A 161 -5.42 23.68 10.27
C LYS A 161 -5.30 22.46 9.36
N ASP A 162 -5.95 21.34 9.69
CA ASP A 162 -5.90 20.10 8.91
C ASP A 162 -6.55 20.31 7.53
N ILE A 163 -7.66 21.03 7.49
CA ILE A 163 -8.33 21.42 6.23
C ILE A 163 -7.39 22.25 5.36
N SER A 164 -6.72 23.26 5.95
CA SER A 164 -5.79 24.11 5.18
C SER A 164 -4.60 23.33 4.64
N GLU A 165 -4.02 22.42 5.43
CA GLU A 165 -2.92 21.56 4.97
C GLU A 165 -3.35 20.65 3.82
N ILE A 166 -4.53 20.02 3.89
CA ILE A 166 -5.06 19.17 2.80
C ILE A 166 -5.26 19.99 1.52
N LEU A 167 -5.82 21.20 1.63
CA LEU A 167 -6.05 22.08 0.50
C LEU A 167 -4.76 22.62 -0.12
N ASP A 168 -3.73 22.84 0.70
CA ASP A 168 -2.42 23.34 0.23
C ASP A 168 -1.63 22.31 -0.57
N ILE A 169 -1.80 21.01 -0.28
CA ILE A 169 -1.11 19.93 -0.99
C ILE A 169 -1.53 19.89 -2.47
N ASN A 170 -2.78 20.20 -2.80
CA ASN A 170 -3.27 20.07 -4.17
C ASN A 170 -4.37 21.10 -4.51
N LYS A 171 -4.00 22.38 -4.50
CA LYS A 171 -4.91 23.54 -4.64
C LYS A 171 -5.83 23.50 -5.88
N SER A 172 -5.46 22.79 -6.93
CA SER A 172 -6.22 22.75 -8.17
C SER A 172 -7.25 21.62 -8.25
N ASN A 173 -7.10 20.54 -7.46
CA ASN A 173 -7.85 19.31 -7.62
C ASN A 173 -8.63 18.86 -6.37
N VAL A 174 -8.48 19.57 -5.25
CA VAL A 174 -9.16 19.26 -4.00
C VAL A 174 -10.06 20.42 -3.59
N THR A 175 -11.31 20.11 -3.29
CA THR A 175 -12.27 21.06 -2.73
C THR A 175 -12.86 20.48 -1.45
N TYR A 176 -12.81 21.24 -0.36
CA TYR A 176 -13.49 20.89 0.87
C TYR A 176 -14.96 21.30 0.81
N HIS A 177 -15.83 20.39 1.17
CA HIS A 177 -17.26 20.65 1.37
C HIS A 177 -17.64 20.27 2.79
N ASP A 178 -18.07 21.24 3.57
CA ASP A 178 -18.68 21.00 4.87
C ASP A 178 -19.91 20.09 4.71
N LEU A 179 -20.08 19.12 5.63
CA LEU A 179 -21.19 18.16 5.57
C LEU A 179 -22.57 18.81 5.64
N GLU A 180 -22.67 19.99 6.27
CA GLU A 180 -23.92 20.76 6.35
C GLU A 180 -24.18 21.63 5.12
N SER A 181 -23.17 21.83 4.26
CA SER A 181 -23.36 22.50 2.97
C SER A 181 -24.28 21.70 2.05
N GLU A 182 -24.91 22.37 1.08
CA GLU A 182 -25.79 21.71 0.10
C GLU A 182 -25.09 20.55 -0.62
N LYS A 183 -23.84 20.77 -1.05
CA LYS A 183 -23.04 19.77 -1.75
C LYS A 183 -22.52 18.68 -0.81
N GLY A 184 -22.20 19.00 0.44
CA GLY A 184 -21.82 18.03 1.46
C GLY A 184 -22.97 17.08 1.80
N LYS A 185 -24.20 17.58 1.91
CA LYS A 185 -25.41 16.77 2.12
C LYS A 185 -25.65 15.82 0.95
N TYR A 186 -25.49 16.30 -0.29
CA TYR A 186 -25.62 15.46 -1.49
C TYR A 186 -24.57 14.33 -1.57
N LEU A 187 -23.36 14.57 -1.10
CA LEU A 187 -22.29 13.56 -1.12
C LEU A 187 -22.41 12.51 0.01
N LYS A 188 -23.31 12.74 0.98
CA LYS A 188 -23.57 11.84 2.12
C LYS A 188 -24.62 10.77 1.79
N GLU A 189 -25.45 10.99 0.78
CA GLU A 189 -26.48 10.05 0.29
C GLU A 189 -25.83 8.98 -0.63
#